data_60b8333d6ea20ce9f5fc632c93ab85ff
#
_entry.id   60b8333d6ea20ce9f5fc632c93ab85ff
#
_cell.length_a   1.000
_cell.length_b   1.000
_cell.length_c   1.000
_cell.angle_alpha   90.00
_cell.angle_beta   90.00
_cell.angle_gamma   90.00
#
_symmetry.space_group_name_H-M   'P 1'
#
loop_
_entity.id
_entity.type
_entity.pdbx_description
1 polymer ?
#
loop_
_entity_poly.entity_id
_entity_poly.type
_entity_poly.pdbx_seq_one_letter_code
_entity_poly.pdbx_strand_id
1 'polypeptide(L)'
;MQRCGINEVLKSFHENEEIKLVLVRRDSEAPGLSNIRSMANELGIRVIEGSDNDLWRMSRDNSHGIPDVLALVGRDPNLSFEEIITSGGLIWVLAGASYPVNIGFCIRTAEVSGADAVFVDAELSNTERKAAKRASMKAHRFIRLLG
;
A
#
# COMPACT_ATOMS: atom_id res chain seq x y z
N MET A 1 0.79 -7.62 2.95
CA MET A 1 0.94 -7.17 4.36
C MET A 1 1.96 -6.05 4.42
N GLN A 2 1.77 -5.07 5.29
CA GLN A 2 2.66 -3.92 5.43
C GLN A 2 3.72 -4.16 6.51
N ARG A 3 4.97 -3.76 6.21
CA ARG A 3 6.05 -3.60 7.20
C ARG A 3 6.29 -2.13 7.43
N CYS A 4 6.39 -1.70 8.66
CA CYS A 4 6.43 -0.29 9.04
C CYS A 4 7.71 0.04 9.82
N GLY A 5 8.48 1.00 9.31
CA GLY A 5 9.72 1.46 9.92
C GLY A 5 10.97 0.69 9.51
N ILE A 6 12.13 1.28 9.80
CA ILE A 6 13.44 0.77 9.37
C ILE A 6 13.68 -0.67 9.85
N ASN A 7 13.42 -0.93 11.13
CA ASN A 7 13.73 -2.24 11.72
C ASN A 7 12.88 -3.37 11.12
N GLU A 8 11.57 -3.15 10.96
CA GLU A 8 10.69 -4.16 10.36
C GLU A 8 11.04 -4.41 8.89
N VAL A 9 11.35 -3.36 8.14
CA VAL A 9 11.70 -3.47 6.73
C VAL A 9 13.06 -4.16 6.55
N LEU A 10 14.07 -3.83 7.35
CA LEU A 10 15.35 -4.53 7.33
C LEU A 10 15.19 -6.02 7.68
N LYS A 11 14.40 -6.31 8.71
CA LYS A 11 14.09 -7.70 9.09
C LYS A 11 13.42 -8.45 7.93
N SER A 12 12.48 -7.83 7.25
CA SER A 12 11.79 -8.39 6.08
C SER A 12 12.77 -8.75 4.97
N PHE A 13 13.76 -7.91 4.68
CA PHE A 13 14.83 -8.23 3.73
C PHE A 13 15.70 -9.38 4.19
N HIS A 14 16.12 -9.40 5.45
CA HIS A 14 16.95 -10.47 6.00
C HIS A 14 16.23 -11.83 6.05
N GLU A 15 14.93 -11.85 6.25
CA GLU A 15 14.10 -13.04 6.24
C GLU A 15 13.67 -13.47 4.83
N ASN A 16 14.12 -12.79 3.79
CA ASN A 16 13.78 -13.04 2.39
C ASN A 16 12.26 -13.04 2.12
N GLU A 17 11.53 -12.17 2.80
CA GLU A 17 10.11 -11.99 2.51
C GLU A 17 9.93 -11.43 1.09
N GLU A 18 8.80 -11.71 0.48
CA GLU A 18 8.47 -11.26 -0.87
C GLU A 18 8.03 -9.79 -0.88
N ILE A 19 9.01 -8.89 -0.83
CA ILE A 19 8.78 -7.44 -0.87
C ILE A 19 8.47 -7.01 -2.30
N LYS A 20 7.32 -6.35 -2.50
CA LYS A 20 6.85 -5.89 -3.81
C LYS A 20 7.02 -4.39 -4.03
N LEU A 21 7.03 -3.62 -2.97
CA LEU A 21 7.11 -2.16 -3.03
C LEU A 21 7.73 -1.64 -1.74
N VAL A 22 8.59 -0.63 -1.86
CA VAL A 22 9.12 0.15 -0.74
C VAL A 22 8.73 1.61 -0.93
N LEU A 23 8.13 2.21 0.09
CA LEU A 23 7.85 3.64 0.15
C LEU A 23 8.78 4.29 1.17
N VAL A 24 9.56 5.25 0.73
CA VAL A 24 10.54 5.97 1.56
C VAL A 24 10.09 7.40 1.78
N ARG A 25 10.24 7.90 3.02
CA ARG A 25 9.97 9.30 3.32
C ARG A 25 10.99 10.19 2.60
N ARG A 26 10.47 11.18 1.86
CA ARG A 26 11.30 12.15 1.13
C ARG A 26 12.22 12.90 2.10
N ASP A 27 13.45 13.13 1.68
CA ASP A 27 14.47 13.86 2.44
C ASP A 27 14.83 13.21 3.80
N SER A 28 14.46 11.97 4.07
CA SER A 28 14.89 11.27 5.26
C SER A 28 16.35 10.83 5.15
N GLU A 29 17.10 11.12 6.19
CA GLU A 29 18.48 10.68 6.37
C GLU A 29 18.61 9.63 7.48
N ALA A 30 17.52 8.89 7.77
CA ALA A 30 17.50 7.91 8.84
C ALA A 30 18.53 6.80 8.61
N PRO A 31 19.26 6.38 9.67
CA PRO A 31 20.20 5.26 9.59
C PRO A 31 19.52 3.97 9.09
N GLY A 32 20.15 3.27 8.16
CA GLY A 32 19.62 2.05 7.55
C GLY A 32 18.82 2.26 6.27
N LEU A 33 18.43 3.49 5.95
CA LEU A 33 17.63 3.78 4.75
C LEU A 33 18.43 3.54 3.46
N SER A 34 19.71 3.90 3.45
CA SER A 34 20.60 3.62 2.32
C SER A 34 20.76 2.11 2.06
N ASN A 35 20.85 1.30 3.12
CA ASN A 35 20.89 -0.15 3.01
C ASN A 35 19.59 -0.71 2.41
N ILE A 36 18.45 -0.21 2.84
CA ILE A 36 17.14 -0.60 2.28
C ILE A 36 17.07 -0.27 0.78
N ARG A 37 17.46 0.93 0.38
CA ARG A 37 17.52 1.33 -1.03
C ARG A 37 18.44 0.43 -1.85
N SER A 38 19.60 0.11 -1.31
CA SER A 38 20.59 -0.75 -1.96
C SER A 38 20.06 -2.16 -2.16
N MET A 39 19.50 -2.77 -1.11
CA MET A 39 18.93 -4.12 -1.17
C MET A 39 17.72 -4.18 -2.12
N ALA A 40 16.85 -3.17 -2.10
CA ALA A 40 15.73 -3.08 -3.02
C ALA A 40 16.20 -2.98 -4.47
N ASN A 41 17.22 -2.17 -4.74
CA ASN A 41 17.79 -2.03 -6.07
C ASN A 41 18.41 -3.34 -6.58
N GLU A 42 19.16 -4.04 -5.75
CA GLU A 42 19.75 -5.34 -6.09
C GLU A 42 18.70 -6.41 -6.44
N LEU A 43 17.55 -6.38 -5.77
CA LEU A 43 16.45 -7.32 -5.99
C LEU A 43 15.44 -6.85 -7.04
N GLY A 44 15.65 -5.68 -7.65
CA GLY A 44 14.73 -5.12 -8.64
C GLY A 44 13.38 -4.67 -8.03
N ILE A 45 13.34 -4.40 -6.73
CA ILE A 45 12.13 -3.95 -6.03
C ILE A 45 11.96 -2.45 -6.26
N ARG A 46 10.74 -2.05 -6.63
CA ARG A 46 10.40 -0.65 -6.85
C ARG A 46 10.44 0.14 -5.54
N VAL A 47 11.18 1.25 -5.55
CA VAL A 47 11.23 2.22 -4.45
C VAL A 47 10.57 3.51 -4.91
N ILE A 48 9.60 3.99 -4.16
CA ILE A 48 8.94 5.28 -4.39
C ILE A 48 9.15 6.19 -3.18
N GLU A 49 9.10 7.50 -3.42
CA GLU A 49 9.20 8.50 -2.35
C GLU A 49 7.83 9.11 -2.04
N GLY A 50 7.58 9.38 -0.76
CA GLY A 50 6.39 10.04 -0.28
C GLY A 50 6.70 11.18 0.66
N SER A 51 5.78 12.13 0.78
CA SER A 51 5.83 13.20 1.77
C SER A 51 5.61 12.66 3.19
N ASP A 52 5.92 13.47 4.21
CA ASP A 52 5.60 13.13 5.61
C ASP A 52 4.14 12.76 5.79
N ASN A 53 3.24 13.51 5.16
CA ASN A 53 1.81 13.23 5.20
C ASN A 53 1.43 11.93 4.50
N ASP A 54 2.14 11.56 3.42
CA ASP A 54 1.95 10.28 2.75
C ASP A 54 2.32 9.13 3.69
N LEU A 55 3.49 9.17 4.30
CA LEU A 55 3.97 8.12 5.20
C LEU A 55 3.05 8.00 6.43
N TRP A 56 2.65 9.14 7.01
CA TRP A 56 1.75 9.14 8.16
C TRP A 56 0.38 8.52 7.83
N ARG A 57 -0.21 8.89 6.68
CA ARG A 57 -1.53 8.39 6.29
C ARG A 57 -1.53 6.93 5.84
N MET A 58 -0.47 6.50 5.18
CA MET A 58 -0.37 5.14 4.63
C MET A 58 0.09 4.14 5.68
N SER A 59 0.77 4.57 6.72
CA SER A 59 1.32 3.69 7.73
C SER A 59 0.21 3.00 8.53
N ARG A 60 0.43 1.71 8.79
CA ARG A 60 -0.41 0.90 9.69
C ARG A 60 -0.28 1.34 11.13
N ASP A 61 0.92 1.72 11.51
CA ASP A 61 1.28 2.16 12.86
C ASP A 61 2.17 3.38 12.79
N ASN A 62 1.74 4.46 13.44
CA ASN A 62 2.49 5.70 13.59
C ASN A 62 2.57 6.15 15.05
N SER A 63 2.41 5.23 16.00
CA SER A 63 2.49 5.49 17.44
C SER A 63 3.84 6.05 17.87
N HIS A 64 4.91 5.78 17.12
CA HIS A 64 6.26 6.28 17.33
C HIS A 64 6.64 7.45 16.40
N GLY A 65 5.65 8.11 15.82
CA GLY A 65 5.83 9.19 14.87
C GLY A 65 5.72 8.75 13.41
N ILE A 66 6.14 9.62 12.50
CA ILE A 66 6.09 9.35 11.08
C ILE A 66 7.17 8.32 10.73
N PRO A 67 6.82 7.16 10.16
CA PRO A 67 7.82 6.19 9.77
C PRO A 67 8.67 6.70 8.59
N ASP A 68 9.93 6.34 8.57
CA ASP A 68 10.85 6.71 7.48
C ASP A 68 10.66 5.85 6.25
N VAL A 69 10.11 4.64 6.42
CA VAL A 69 9.92 3.67 5.36
C VAL A 69 8.75 2.74 5.64
N LEU A 70 8.07 2.35 4.58
CA LEU A 70 7.06 1.29 4.56
C LEU A 70 7.44 0.28 3.47
N ALA A 71 7.16 -0.98 3.70
CA ALA A 71 7.27 -2.01 2.66
C ALA A 71 5.98 -2.80 2.53
N LEU A 72 5.66 -3.21 1.31
CA LEU A 72 4.53 -4.07 1.01
C LEU A 72 5.05 -5.47 0.69
N VAL A 73 4.59 -6.45 1.46
CA VAL A 73 5.03 -7.84 1.38
C VAL A 73 3.91 -8.71 0.85
N GLY A 74 4.22 -9.58 -0.10
CA GLY A 74 3.29 -10.57 -0.65
C GLY A 74 2.22 -10.02 -1.57
N ARG A 75 2.11 -8.70 -1.72
CA ARG A 75 1.12 -8.04 -2.58
C ARG A 75 1.81 -7.11 -3.56
N ASP A 76 1.43 -7.20 -4.83
CA ASP A 76 1.83 -6.24 -5.86
C ASP A 76 0.61 -5.44 -6.34
N PRO A 77 0.53 -4.14 -6.05
CA PRO A 77 -0.61 -3.31 -6.45
C PRO A 77 -0.67 -3.04 -7.96
N ASN A 78 0.32 -3.48 -8.73
CA ASN A 78 0.37 -3.31 -10.18
C ASN A 78 -0.16 -4.52 -10.96
N LEU A 79 -0.45 -5.64 -10.29
CA LEU A 79 -0.98 -6.83 -10.96
C LEU A 79 -2.31 -6.54 -11.64
N SER A 80 -2.53 -7.17 -12.78
CA SER A 80 -3.83 -7.18 -13.45
C SER A 80 -4.85 -8.03 -12.68
N PHE A 81 -6.12 -7.88 -13.04
CA PHE A 81 -7.18 -8.69 -12.46
C PHE A 81 -6.97 -10.20 -12.71
N GLU A 82 -6.57 -10.53 -13.92
CA GLU A 82 -6.30 -11.92 -14.34
C GLU A 82 -5.13 -12.53 -13.54
N GLU A 83 -4.08 -11.77 -13.35
CA GLU A 83 -2.92 -12.21 -12.56
C GLU A 83 -3.29 -12.45 -11.11
N ILE A 84 -4.11 -11.57 -10.50
CA ILE A 84 -4.58 -11.73 -9.11
C ILE A 84 -5.43 -12.98 -8.97
N ILE A 85 -6.38 -13.22 -9.88
CA ILE A 85 -7.22 -14.42 -9.87
C ILE A 85 -6.36 -15.67 -10.06
N THR A 86 -5.48 -15.68 -11.04
CA THR A 86 -4.63 -16.83 -11.35
C THR A 86 -3.70 -17.21 -10.20
N SER A 87 -3.23 -16.20 -9.45
CA SER A 87 -2.40 -16.43 -8.26
C SER A 87 -3.19 -16.85 -7.01
N GLY A 88 -4.51 -16.89 -7.07
CA GLY A 88 -5.38 -17.20 -5.93
C GLY A 88 -5.48 -16.06 -4.92
N GLY A 89 -5.33 -14.81 -5.37
CA GLY A 89 -5.41 -13.62 -4.53
C GLY A 89 -6.79 -13.34 -3.94
N LEU A 90 -6.83 -12.68 -2.80
CA LEU A 90 -8.06 -12.26 -2.12
C LEU A 90 -8.57 -10.94 -2.70
N ILE A 91 -9.78 -10.96 -3.23
CA ILE A 91 -10.44 -9.78 -3.79
C ILE A 91 -11.69 -9.44 -2.96
N TRP A 92 -11.78 -8.20 -2.53
CA TRP A 92 -13.01 -7.66 -1.95
C TRP A 92 -13.88 -7.09 -3.05
N VAL A 93 -15.18 -7.42 -3.03
CA VAL A 93 -16.17 -6.88 -3.95
C VAL A 93 -17.12 -5.96 -3.18
N LEU A 94 -17.16 -4.70 -3.55
CA LEU A 94 -18.06 -3.69 -2.99
C LEU A 94 -19.25 -3.51 -3.93
N ALA A 95 -20.24 -4.39 -3.79
CA ALA A 95 -21.46 -4.33 -4.59
C ALA A 95 -22.48 -3.37 -3.96
N GLY A 96 -23.03 -2.49 -4.76
CA GLY A 96 -24.05 -1.53 -4.34
C GLY A 96 -23.55 -0.42 -3.42
N ALA A 97 -22.26 -0.27 -3.24
CA ALA A 97 -21.68 0.81 -2.46
C ALA A 97 -21.77 2.14 -3.24
N SER A 98 -22.52 3.11 -2.74
CA SER A 98 -22.78 4.38 -3.43
C SER A 98 -22.14 5.60 -2.78
N TYR A 99 -21.74 5.51 -1.52
CA TYR A 99 -21.15 6.63 -0.80
C TYR A 99 -19.62 6.61 -0.90
N PRO A 100 -19.01 7.63 -1.55
CA PRO A 100 -17.55 7.65 -1.79
C PRO A 100 -16.70 7.50 -0.53
N VAL A 101 -17.11 8.13 0.57
CA VAL A 101 -16.38 8.04 1.85
C VAL A 101 -16.40 6.62 2.41
N ASN A 102 -17.53 5.93 2.33
CA ASN A 102 -17.65 4.53 2.78
C ASN A 102 -16.82 3.60 1.90
N ILE A 103 -16.83 3.83 0.58
CA ILE A 103 -15.95 3.11 -0.36
C ILE A 103 -14.50 3.29 0.05
N GLY A 104 -14.08 4.52 0.37
CA GLY A 104 -12.72 4.80 0.85
C GLY A 104 -12.36 4.05 2.12
N PHE A 105 -13.25 4.00 3.11
CA PHE A 105 -13.05 3.23 4.34
C PHE A 105 -12.94 1.72 4.06
N CYS A 106 -13.76 1.20 3.16
CA CYS A 106 -13.68 -0.21 2.75
C CYS A 106 -12.34 -0.51 2.06
N ILE A 107 -11.86 0.38 1.18
CA ILE A 107 -10.53 0.25 0.55
C ILE A 107 -9.43 0.20 1.61
N ARG A 108 -9.49 1.08 2.61
CA ARG A 108 -8.52 1.07 3.72
C ARG A 108 -8.59 -0.22 4.54
N THR A 109 -9.79 -0.68 4.85
CA THR A 109 -9.99 -1.93 5.60
C THR A 109 -9.46 -3.13 4.81
N ALA A 110 -9.77 -3.21 3.53
CA ALA A 110 -9.27 -4.27 2.65
C ALA A 110 -7.72 -4.27 2.59
N GLU A 111 -7.12 -3.09 2.46
CA GLU A 111 -5.65 -2.95 2.45
C GLU A 111 -5.02 -3.47 3.74
N VAL A 112 -5.48 -3.04 4.90
CA VAL A 112 -4.89 -3.48 6.19
C VAL A 112 -5.22 -4.94 6.53
N SER A 113 -6.30 -5.50 6.00
CA SER A 113 -6.67 -6.91 6.17
C SER A 113 -5.89 -7.87 5.27
N GLY A 114 -5.08 -7.35 4.35
CA GLY A 114 -4.25 -8.17 3.46
C GLY A 114 -4.91 -8.58 2.15
N ALA A 115 -6.01 -7.96 1.75
CA ALA A 115 -6.59 -8.20 0.42
C ALA A 115 -5.64 -7.73 -0.69
N ASP A 116 -5.67 -8.39 -1.84
CA ASP A 116 -4.84 -8.06 -3.00
C ASP A 116 -5.48 -6.99 -3.87
N ALA A 117 -6.80 -6.99 -3.94
CA ALA A 117 -7.55 -6.00 -4.72
C ALA A 117 -8.90 -5.68 -4.10
N VAL A 118 -9.46 -4.53 -4.51
CA VAL A 118 -10.85 -4.16 -4.28
C VAL A 118 -11.51 -3.89 -5.62
N PHE A 119 -12.59 -4.60 -5.90
CA PHE A 119 -13.48 -4.32 -7.03
C PHE A 119 -14.63 -3.46 -6.52
N VAL A 120 -14.82 -2.29 -7.14
CA VAL A 120 -15.90 -1.36 -6.80
C VAL A 120 -16.94 -1.38 -7.90
N ASP A 121 -18.09 -1.99 -7.63
CA ASP A 121 -19.24 -1.99 -8.53
C ASP A 121 -20.09 -0.73 -8.29
N ALA A 122 -19.60 0.41 -8.78
CA ALA A 122 -20.29 1.68 -8.67
C ALA A 122 -19.85 2.66 -9.76
N GLU A 123 -20.82 3.32 -10.37
CA GLU A 123 -20.55 4.43 -11.30
C GLU A 123 -20.26 5.70 -10.49
N LEU A 124 -18.98 6.00 -10.31
CA LEU A 124 -18.52 7.18 -9.60
C LEU A 124 -18.04 8.27 -10.57
N SER A 125 -18.50 9.48 -10.37
CA SER A 125 -17.93 10.66 -11.02
C SER A 125 -16.46 10.86 -10.61
N ASN A 126 -15.72 11.66 -11.36
CA ASN A 126 -14.33 11.99 -11.03
C ASN A 126 -14.17 12.62 -9.63
N THR A 127 -15.14 13.44 -9.20
CA THR A 127 -15.14 14.06 -7.88
C THR A 127 -15.34 13.01 -6.78
N GLU A 128 -16.27 12.09 -6.98
CA GLU A 128 -16.54 11.00 -6.06
C GLU A 128 -15.37 10.01 -5.96
N ARG A 129 -14.72 9.69 -7.09
CA ARG A 129 -13.48 8.88 -7.10
C ARG A 129 -12.37 9.55 -6.28
N LYS A 130 -12.20 10.87 -6.41
CA LYS A 130 -11.23 11.63 -5.60
C LYS A 130 -11.59 11.61 -4.11
N ALA A 131 -12.88 11.72 -3.77
CA ALA A 131 -13.35 11.65 -2.39
C ALA A 131 -13.10 10.27 -1.77
N ALA A 132 -13.41 9.19 -2.48
CA ALA A 132 -13.12 7.83 -2.05
C ALA A 132 -11.61 7.60 -1.83
N LYS A 133 -10.78 8.01 -2.77
CA LYS A 133 -9.31 7.92 -2.63
C LYS A 133 -8.78 8.71 -1.43
N ARG A 134 -9.34 9.89 -1.16
CA ARG A 134 -9.00 10.69 0.02
C ARG A 134 -9.39 9.97 1.31
N ALA A 135 -10.61 9.45 1.38
CA ALA A 135 -11.12 8.72 2.54
C ALA A 135 -10.37 7.41 2.80
N SER A 136 -9.76 6.82 1.77
CA SER A 136 -8.94 5.61 1.90
C SER A 136 -7.60 5.84 2.61
N MET A 137 -7.30 7.06 3.04
CA MET A 137 -6.00 7.41 3.66
C MET A 137 -4.81 6.99 2.78
N LYS A 138 -4.96 7.15 1.47
CA LYS A 138 -3.99 6.74 0.43
C LYS A 138 -3.72 5.22 0.31
N ALA A 139 -4.51 4.40 0.97
CA ALA A 139 -4.41 2.93 0.84
C ALA A 139 -4.51 2.46 -0.61
N HIS A 140 -5.23 3.20 -1.47
CA HIS A 140 -5.32 2.94 -2.90
C HIS A 140 -3.96 2.89 -3.63
N ARG A 141 -2.88 3.34 -3.01
CA ARG A 141 -1.51 3.19 -3.54
C ARG A 141 -0.90 1.82 -3.25
N PHE A 142 -1.44 1.11 -2.27
CA PHE A 142 -0.94 -0.19 -1.80
C PHE A 142 -1.84 -1.36 -2.14
N ILE A 143 -2.99 -1.11 -2.74
CA ILE A 143 -3.93 -2.14 -3.15
C ILE A 143 -4.45 -1.85 -4.57
N ARG A 144 -4.66 -2.89 -5.35
CA ARG A 144 -5.23 -2.74 -6.70
C ARG A 144 -6.69 -2.35 -6.61
N LEU A 145 -7.08 -1.28 -7.28
CA LEU A 145 -8.48 -0.90 -7.47
C LEU A 145 -8.94 -1.29 -8.86
N LEU A 146 -10.11 -1.92 -8.92
CA LEU A 146 -10.79 -2.41 -10.11
C LEU A 146 -12.20 -1.81 -10.16
N GLY A 147 -12.73 -1.59 -11.35
CA GLY A 147 -14.05 -1.01 -11.56
C GLY A 147 -14.08 0.33 -12.23
#